data_6f945437aecc6c48abaa10a4c1f567db
#
_entry.id   6f945437aecc6c48abaa10a4c1f567db
#
_cell.length_a   1.000
_cell.length_b   1.000
_cell.length_c   1.000
_cell.angle_alpha   90.00
_cell.angle_beta   90.00
_cell.angle_gamma   90.00
#
_symmetry.space_group_name_H-M   'P 1'
#
loop_
_entity.id
_entity.type
_entity.pdbx_description
1 polymer ?
#
loop_
_entity_poly.entity_id
_entity_poly.type
_entity_poly.pdbx_seq_one_letter_code
_entity_poly.pdbx_strand_id
1 'polypeptide(L)'
;MVGVQFADVSAKADVANFNNFFATTCAPGVYGDGSDGTVGNAPQIQVLNASGIGYTMYYYISDAYDADDNPVEGNCWADDRGYIVSADDVMALSKGFWFRAMADGTITSAGQVSATSVIENTPTAKQFNIVANPYPTALALNAAKTAAFAPGEYGDGSDGTVGNAPQIQVLNVSGIGYTMYYYISDAYDADDNPVEGNCWADDRGYIVSGTQIPVGQAFWVKSESTGTFTFSL
;
A
#
# COMPACT_ATOMS: atom_id res chain seq x y z
N MET A 1 4.70 4.45 3.73
CA MET A 1 3.95 3.68 2.71
C MET A 1 3.08 4.62 1.91
N VAL A 2 3.02 4.42 0.63
CA VAL A 2 2.25 5.24 -0.33
C VAL A 2 1.28 4.34 -1.08
N GLY A 3 0.14 4.87 -1.46
CA GLY A 3 -0.89 4.11 -2.16
C GLY A 3 -1.17 4.61 -3.57
N VAL A 4 -1.58 3.70 -4.43
CA VAL A 4 -2.06 4.01 -5.78
C VAL A 4 -3.51 4.46 -5.69
N GLN A 5 -3.76 5.74 -6.01
CA GLN A 5 -5.07 6.37 -5.88
C GLN A 5 -5.77 6.63 -7.22
N PHE A 6 -5.01 6.64 -8.29
CA PHE A 6 -5.52 7.02 -9.59
C PHE A 6 -5.51 5.83 -10.54
N ALA A 7 -6.64 5.64 -11.21
CA ALA A 7 -6.71 4.73 -12.34
C ALA A 7 -6.10 5.41 -13.56
N ASP A 8 -5.54 4.60 -14.41
CA ASP A 8 -5.27 5.07 -15.72
C ASP A 8 -6.48 4.96 -16.62
N VAL A 9 -6.64 5.99 -17.40
CA VAL A 9 -7.81 6.19 -18.25
C VAL A 9 -7.61 5.90 -19.68
N SER A 10 -6.38 5.92 -20.11
CA SER A 10 -6.10 5.70 -21.52
C SER A 10 -6.04 4.22 -21.82
N ALA A 11 -7.04 3.47 -21.43
CA ALA A 11 -7.18 2.09 -21.84
C ALA A 11 -6.10 1.70 -22.87
N LYS A 12 -4.91 1.39 -22.46
CA LYS A 12 -3.96 0.51 -23.09
C LYS A 12 -2.55 0.94 -23.45
N ALA A 13 -2.25 2.15 -23.84
CA ALA A 13 -0.90 2.36 -24.40
C ALA A 13 0.03 3.19 -23.53
N ASP A 14 -0.52 4.20 -22.88
CA ASP A 14 0.32 5.18 -22.17
C ASP A 14 0.31 5.06 -20.67
N VAL A 15 -0.42 4.13 -20.19
CA VAL A 15 -0.74 3.89 -18.81
C VAL A 15 0.25 3.17 -18.05
N ALA A 16 0.65 2.24 -18.68
CA ALA A 16 1.47 1.22 -18.16
C ALA A 16 2.89 1.69 -18.02
N ASN A 17 3.22 2.84 -18.51
CA ASN A 17 4.53 3.39 -18.27
C ASN A 17 4.59 3.93 -16.83
N PHE A 18 5.18 3.13 -15.96
CA PHE A 18 5.50 3.48 -14.58
C PHE A 18 6.14 4.87 -14.47
N ASN A 19 6.94 5.27 -15.45
CA ASN A 19 7.57 6.57 -15.53
C ASN A 19 6.60 7.71 -15.82
N ASN A 20 5.46 7.45 -16.45
CA ASN A 20 4.42 8.45 -16.64
C ASN A 20 3.52 8.59 -15.41
N PHE A 21 3.43 7.53 -14.62
CA PHE A 21 2.58 7.50 -13.45
C PHE A 21 3.24 8.08 -12.20
N PHE A 22 4.54 7.82 -12.03
CA PHE A 22 5.30 8.31 -10.89
C PHE A 22 6.39 9.27 -11.32
N ALA A 23 6.24 10.54 -10.95
CA ALA A 23 7.28 11.55 -11.07
C ALA A 23 7.91 11.82 -9.69
N THR A 24 9.20 12.14 -9.68
CA THR A 24 9.89 12.50 -8.45
C THR A 24 10.80 13.70 -8.64
N THR A 25 10.95 14.51 -7.59
CA THR A 25 11.96 15.59 -7.51
C THR A 25 13.24 15.16 -6.80
N CYS A 26 13.31 13.91 -6.31
CA CYS A 26 14.52 13.36 -5.74
C CYS A 26 15.64 13.30 -6.79
N ALA A 27 16.88 13.52 -6.36
CA ALA A 27 18.02 13.29 -7.22
C ALA A 27 18.08 11.82 -7.64
N PRO A 28 18.33 11.52 -8.93
CA PRO A 28 18.47 10.13 -9.40
C PRO A 28 19.78 9.52 -8.87
N GLY A 29 19.82 8.21 -8.78
CA GLY A 29 21.05 7.45 -8.65
C GLY A 29 21.64 7.09 -10.01
N VAL A 30 22.70 6.31 -9.99
CA VAL A 30 23.41 5.80 -11.16
C VAL A 30 23.43 4.27 -11.09
N TYR A 31 23.17 3.62 -12.21
CA TYR A 31 23.32 2.16 -12.30
C TYR A 31 24.79 1.77 -12.11
N GLY A 32 25.03 0.74 -11.32
CA GLY A 32 26.39 0.26 -11.07
C GLY A 32 27.18 1.03 -9.99
N ASP A 33 26.58 1.99 -9.27
CA ASP A 33 27.23 2.65 -8.14
C ASP A 33 27.17 1.83 -6.84
N GLY A 34 26.41 0.71 -6.85
CA GLY A 34 26.44 -0.29 -5.79
C GLY A 34 27.69 -1.16 -5.82
N SER A 35 28.06 -1.74 -4.68
CA SER A 35 29.29 -2.54 -4.53
C SER A 35 29.33 -3.82 -5.39
N ASP A 36 28.21 -4.26 -5.86
CA ASP A 36 28.00 -5.49 -6.66
C ASP A 36 27.57 -5.20 -8.11
N GLY A 37 27.66 -3.95 -8.56
CA GLY A 37 27.25 -3.54 -9.90
C GLY A 37 25.72 -3.27 -10.00
N THR A 38 25.03 -3.20 -8.87
CA THR A 38 23.61 -2.84 -8.82
C THR A 38 23.41 -1.35 -8.49
N VAL A 39 22.16 -0.93 -8.40
CA VAL A 39 21.84 0.46 -8.04
C VAL A 39 21.95 0.67 -6.53
N GLY A 40 22.93 1.45 -6.10
CA GLY A 40 23.21 1.67 -4.68
C GLY A 40 22.40 2.80 -4.02
N ASN A 41 22.52 4.01 -4.51
CA ASN A 41 22.05 5.23 -3.85
C ASN A 41 20.91 5.94 -4.61
N ALA A 42 19.98 5.21 -5.17
CA ALA A 42 18.83 5.75 -5.87
C ALA A 42 17.56 5.78 -5.00
N PRO A 43 16.66 6.74 -5.21
CA PRO A 43 15.30 6.62 -4.71
C PRO A 43 14.64 5.32 -5.18
N GLN A 44 13.87 4.69 -4.30
CA GLN A 44 13.33 3.34 -4.54
C GLN A 44 11.83 3.30 -4.32
N ILE A 45 11.13 2.57 -5.19
CA ILE A 45 9.79 2.05 -4.95
C ILE A 45 9.91 0.55 -4.70
N GLN A 46 9.33 0.07 -3.61
CA GLN A 46 9.34 -1.33 -3.22
C GLN A 46 7.92 -1.85 -3.16
N VAL A 47 7.58 -2.74 -4.07
CA VAL A 47 6.26 -3.36 -4.19
C VAL A 47 6.33 -4.77 -3.62
N LEU A 48 5.47 -5.06 -2.65
CA LEU A 48 5.40 -6.40 -2.04
C LEU A 48 5.00 -7.42 -3.10
N ASN A 49 5.74 -8.51 -3.19
CA ASN A 49 5.46 -9.60 -4.12
C ASN A 49 4.13 -10.28 -3.82
N ALA A 50 3.52 -10.89 -4.82
CA ALA A 50 2.25 -11.62 -4.67
C ALA A 50 2.34 -12.78 -3.65
N SER A 51 3.52 -13.31 -3.41
CA SER A 51 3.77 -14.33 -2.38
C SER A 51 3.76 -13.77 -0.95
N GLY A 52 3.72 -12.44 -0.78
CA GLY A 52 3.87 -11.78 0.52
C GLY A 52 5.28 -11.89 1.12
N ILE A 53 6.24 -12.42 0.38
CA ILE A 53 7.63 -12.60 0.79
C ILE A 53 8.54 -11.89 -0.20
N GLY A 54 9.25 -10.85 0.28
CA GLY A 54 10.15 -10.05 -0.54
C GLY A 54 9.44 -8.96 -1.37
N TYR A 55 10.24 -8.19 -2.06
CA TYR A 55 9.78 -7.03 -2.80
C TYR A 55 10.36 -7.05 -4.22
N THR A 56 9.58 -6.56 -5.18
CA THR A 56 10.10 -6.06 -6.44
C THR A 56 10.51 -4.61 -6.22
N MET A 57 11.73 -4.28 -6.60
CA MET A 57 12.30 -2.95 -6.40
C MET A 57 12.46 -2.23 -7.74
N TYR A 58 12.10 -0.95 -7.74
CA TYR A 58 12.29 -0.06 -8.85
C TYR A 58 13.12 1.14 -8.37
N TYR A 59 14.06 1.58 -9.19
CA TYR A 59 15.04 2.61 -8.86
C TYR A 59 14.91 3.80 -9.79
N TYR A 60 15.01 5.01 -9.24
CA TYR A 60 15.03 6.23 -10.04
C TYR A 60 16.46 6.58 -10.40
N ILE A 61 16.84 6.42 -11.66
CA ILE A 61 18.22 6.54 -12.15
C ILE A 61 18.32 7.41 -13.40
N SER A 62 19.53 7.88 -13.70
CA SER A 62 19.84 8.78 -14.82
C SER A 62 20.42 8.10 -16.06
N ASP A 63 20.73 6.82 -15.97
CA ASP A 63 21.49 6.06 -16.96
C ASP A 63 20.88 4.67 -17.24
N ALA A 64 19.57 4.61 -17.31
CA ALA A 64 18.85 3.39 -17.65
C ALA A 64 19.04 2.98 -19.11
N TYR A 65 18.72 1.73 -19.38
CA TYR A 65 18.73 1.12 -20.71
C TYR A 65 17.32 0.66 -21.10
N ASP A 66 17.03 0.66 -22.41
CA ASP A 66 15.84 0.01 -22.94
C ASP A 66 16.08 -1.51 -23.13
N ALA A 67 15.04 -2.23 -23.60
CA ALA A 67 15.11 -3.68 -23.79
C ALA A 67 16.10 -4.12 -24.90
N ASP A 68 16.57 -3.19 -25.71
CA ASP A 68 17.52 -3.41 -26.80
C ASP A 68 18.94 -2.93 -26.43
N ASP A 69 19.19 -2.71 -25.13
CA ASP A 69 20.46 -2.20 -24.55
C ASP A 69 20.85 -0.79 -25.03
N ASN A 70 19.90 0.02 -25.52
CA ASN A 70 20.20 1.40 -25.84
C ASN A 70 20.02 2.29 -24.58
N PRO A 71 20.89 3.29 -24.37
CA PRO A 71 20.74 4.22 -23.26
C PRO A 71 19.46 5.06 -23.42
N VAL A 72 18.71 5.18 -22.34
CA VAL A 72 17.51 6.00 -22.26
C VAL A 72 17.88 7.41 -21.83
N GLU A 73 17.47 8.42 -22.59
CA GLU A 73 17.72 9.81 -22.22
C GLU A 73 16.84 10.26 -21.04
N GLY A 74 17.48 10.91 -20.06
CA GLY A 74 16.80 11.48 -18.90
C GLY A 74 16.66 10.51 -17.74
N ASN A 75 16.07 11.03 -16.66
CA ASN A 75 15.87 10.23 -15.44
C ASN A 75 14.59 9.42 -15.54
N CYS A 76 14.65 8.15 -15.17
CA CYS A 76 13.49 7.26 -15.22
C CYS A 76 13.53 6.20 -14.11
N TRP A 77 12.41 5.51 -13.94
CA TRP A 77 12.32 4.33 -13.09
C TRP A 77 12.81 3.10 -13.88
N ALA A 78 13.68 2.35 -13.27
CA ALA A 78 14.28 1.15 -13.84
C ALA A 78 14.24 -0.02 -12.83
N ASP A 79 14.42 -1.23 -13.32
CA ASP A 79 14.59 -2.42 -12.50
C ASP A 79 16.00 -2.49 -11.86
N ASP A 80 16.28 -3.53 -11.10
CA ASP A 80 17.57 -3.74 -10.43
C ASP A 80 18.73 -4.02 -11.39
N ARG A 81 18.44 -4.26 -12.66
CA ARG A 81 19.43 -4.45 -13.72
C ARG A 81 19.68 -3.18 -14.54
N GLY A 82 18.98 -2.09 -14.21
CA GLY A 82 19.10 -0.81 -14.90
C GLY A 82 18.23 -0.66 -16.13
N TYR A 83 17.32 -1.61 -16.41
CA TYR A 83 16.39 -1.49 -17.53
C TYR A 83 15.16 -0.68 -17.16
N ILE A 84 14.77 0.22 -18.06
CA ILE A 84 13.56 1.02 -17.87
C ILE A 84 12.35 0.12 -17.58
N VAL A 85 11.55 0.50 -16.61
CA VAL A 85 10.35 -0.28 -16.23
C VAL A 85 9.42 -0.39 -17.44
N SER A 86 9.02 -1.62 -17.73
CA SER A 86 8.13 -1.96 -18.84
C SER A 86 6.78 -1.28 -18.73
N ALA A 87 6.17 -1.05 -19.88
CA ALA A 87 4.80 -0.59 -19.99
C ALA A 87 3.79 -1.54 -19.31
N ASP A 88 4.11 -2.80 -19.16
CA ASP A 88 3.25 -3.81 -18.53
C ASP A 88 3.39 -3.87 -16.99
N ASP A 89 4.39 -3.17 -16.44
CA ASP A 89 4.60 -3.08 -14.99
C ASP A 89 3.67 -2.04 -14.37
N VAL A 90 2.43 -2.43 -14.20
CA VAL A 90 1.39 -1.58 -13.57
C VAL A 90 1.12 -1.97 -12.14
N MET A 91 0.91 -0.97 -11.29
CA MET A 91 0.35 -1.18 -9.97
C MET A 91 -1.17 -1.04 -10.02
N ALA A 92 -1.87 -2.08 -9.54
CA ALA A 92 -3.32 -2.05 -9.43
C ALA A 92 -3.78 -0.95 -8.45
N LEU A 93 -4.97 -0.41 -8.68
CA LEU A 93 -5.67 0.41 -7.69
C LEU A 93 -5.74 -0.34 -6.37
N SER A 94 -5.75 0.38 -5.26
CA SER A 94 -5.66 -0.16 -3.91
C SER A 94 -4.36 -0.87 -3.55
N LYS A 95 -3.38 -0.94 -4.44
CA LYS A 95 -2.05 -1.45 -4.13
C LYS A 95 -1.23 -0.39 -3.39
N GLY A 96 -0.60 -0.79 -2.31
CA GLY A 96 0.35 0.04 -1.58
C GLY A 96 1.79 -0.38 -1.88
N PHE A 97 2.72 0.53 -1.63
CA PHE A 97 4.16 0.32 -1.78
C PHE A 97 4.97 1.14 -0.77
N TRP A 98 6.23 0.77 -0.59
CA TRP A 98 7.20 1.60 0.11
C TRP A 98 7.90 2.52 -0.86
N PHE A 99 8.03 3.78 -0.48
CA PHE A 99 8.93 4.72 -1.14
C PHE A 99 10.09 5.06 -0.18
N ARG A 100 11.31 4.89 -0.66
CA ARG A 100 12.53 5.29 0.04
C ARG A 100 13.20 6.40 -0.75
N ALA A 101 13.24 7.60 -0.20
CA ALA A 101 14.05 8.70 -0.71
C ALA A 101 15.45 8.62 -0.11
N MET A 102 16.46 9.05 -0.85
CA MET A 102 17.84 9.16 -0.38
C MET A 102 18.16 10.58 0.12
N ALA A 103 17.32 11.55 -0.23
CA ALA A 103 17.32 12.93 0.20
C ALA A 103 15.89 13.47 0.20
N ASP A 104 15.71 14.68 0.71
CA ASP A 104 14.42 15.35 0.64
C ASP A 104 13.93 15.47 -0.80
N GLY A 105 12.65 15.18 -1.00
CA GLY A 105 12.03 15.22 -2.31
C GLY A 105 10.57 14.78 -2.25
N THR A 106 9.92 14.80 -3.39
CA THR A 106 8.50 14.43 -3.53
C THR A 106 8.34 13.40 -4.61
N ILE A 107 7.55 12.37 -4.35
CA ILE A 107 6.99 11.50 -5.37
C ILE A 107 5.55 11.94 -5.64
N THR A 108 5.21 12.07 -6.91
CA THR A 108 3.88 12.44 -7.36
C THR A 108 3.33 11.34 -8.25
N SER A 109 2.14 10.86 -7.96
CA SER A 109 1.39 10.00 -8.87
C SER A 109 0.33 10.84 -9.60
N ALA A 110 0.16 10.61 -10.88
CA ALA A 110 -0.83 11.31 -11.72
C ALA A 110 -1.70 10.30 -12.46
N GLY A 111 -2.98 10.62 -12.59
CA GLY A 111 -3.96 9.75 -13.26
C GLY A 111 -5.37 10.28 -13.07
N GLN A 112 -6.36 9.47 -13.38
CA GLN A 112 -7.76 9.82 -13.14
C GLN A 112 -8.32 9.08 -11.92
N VAL A 113 -9.24 9.74 -11.25
CA VAL A 113 -10.03 9.12 -10.19
C VAL A 113 -10.89 8.01 -10.79
N SER A 114 -10.87 6.84 -10.19
CA SER A 114 -11.72 5.75 -10.63
C SER A 114 -13.19 6.16 -10.58
N ALA A 115 -13.91 5.91 -11.68
CA ALA A 115 -15.37 6.03 -11.72
C ALA A 115 -16.07 4.81 -11.07
N THR A 116 -15.31 3.79 -10.71
CA THR A 116 -15.85 2.58 -10.07
C THR A 116 -16.21 2.91 -8.63
N SER A 117 -17.46 2.75 -8.27
CA SER A 117 -17.97 3.07 -6.92
C SER A 117 -17.51 2.09 -5.83
N VAL A 118 -17.06 0.91 -6.23
CA VAL A 118 -16.58 -0.14 -5.31
C VAL A 118 -15.31 -0.75 -5.88
N ILE A 119 -14.25 -0.78 -5.09
CA ILE A 119 -12.99 -1.44 -5.41
C ILE A 119 -12.70 -2.47 -4.33
N GLU A 120 -12.35 -3.66 -4.76
CA GLU A 120 -12.05 -4.77 -3.88
C GLU A 120 -10.56 -5.11 -3.91
N ASN A 121 -10.01 -5.41 -2.75
CA ASN A 121 -8.68 -5.96 -2.59
C ASN A 121 -8.79 -7.26 -1.79
N THR A 122 -8.29 -8.35 -2.34
CA THR A 122 -8.31 -9.66 -1.69
C THR A 122 -6.92 -9.99 -1.15
N PRO A 123 -6.62 -9.66 0.11
CA PRO A 123 -5.34 -9.99 0.72
C PRO A 123 -5.15 -11.51 0.80
N THR A 124 -3.92 -11.96 0.60
CA THR A 124 -3.55 -13.35 0.83
C THR A 124 -3.65 -13.67 2.32
N ALA A 125 -4.40 -14.72 2.67
CA ALA A 125 -4.58 -15.14 4.05
C ALA A 125 -3.25 -15.48 4.74
N LYS A 126 -3.15 -15.17 6.03
CA LYS A 126 -1.98 -15.38 6.91
C LYS A 126 -0.72 -14.63 6.50
N GLN A 127 -0.82 -13.71 5.55
CA GLN A 127 0.28 -12.87 5.11
C GLN A 127 -0.05 -11.39 5.31
N PHE A 128 0.98 -10.58 5.46
CA PHE A 128 0.83 -9.15 5.37
C PHE A 128 0.72 -8.71 3.91
N ASN A 129 -0.26 -7.86 3.63
CA ASN A 129 -0.48 -7.28 2.33
C ASN A 129 -0.45 -5.75 2.47
N ILE A 130 0.16 -5.05 1.53
CA ILE A 130 0.14 -3.59 1.51
C ILE A 130 -1.06 -3.16 0.67
N VAL A 131 -1.99 -2.48 1.32
CA VAL A 131 -3.23 -1.98 0.74
C VAL A 131 -3.28 -0.47 0.85
N ALA A 132 -3.95 0.19 -0.08
CA ALA A 132 -4.12 1.63 -0.06
C ALA A 132 -5.55 2.02 -0.43
N ASN A 133 -6.01 3.13 0.12
CA ASN A 133 -7.26 3.75 -0.29
C ASN A 133 -7.16 4.22 -1.75
N PRO A 134 -7.98 3.69 -2.67
CA PRO A 134 -7.91 4.06 -4.08
C PRO A 134 -8.63 5.37 -4.43
N TYR A 135 -9.29 6.00 -3.46
CA TYR A 135 -10.08 7.21 -3.68
C TYR A 135 -9.38 8.47 -3.15
N PRO A 136 -9.69 9.64 -3.71
CA PRO A 136 -9.10 10.91 -3.30
C PRO A 136 -9.77 11.51 -2.06
N THR A 137 -10.44 10.69 -1.27
CA THR A 137 -11.06 11.04 0.02
C THR A 137 -10.46 10.18 1.12
N ALA A 138 -10.37 10.70 2.34
CA ALA A 138 -9.91 9.91 3.47
C ALA A 138 -10.84 8.72 3.72
N LEU A 139 -10.27 7.57 4.02
CA LEU A 139 -11.01 6.34 4.31
C LEU A 139 -11.41 6.34 5.78
N ALA A 140 -12.70 6.39 6.06
CA ALA A 140 -13.21 6.11 7.39
C ALA A 140 -13.13 4.60 7.66
N LEU A 141 -12.40 4.21 8.68
CA LEU A 141 -12.02 2.81 8.88
C LEU A 141 -13.24 1.87 9.02
N ASN A 142 -14.27 2.28 9.75
CA ASN A 142 -15.49 1.50 9.89
C ASN A 142 -16.48 1.62 8.71
N ALA A 143 -16.20 2.50 7.73
CA ALA A 143 -16.92 2.51 6.45
C ALA A 143 -16.34 1.52 5.43
N ALA A 144 -15.10 1.08 5.63
CA ALA A 144 -14.50 0.01 4.83
C ALA A 144 -15.11 -1.32 5.27
N LYS A 145 -16.21 -1.70 4.62
CA LYS A 145 -16.91 -2.95 4.94
C LYS A 145 -16.06 -4.14 4.49
N THR A 146 -15.49 -4.82 5.44
CA THR A 146 -14.77 -6.08 5.25
C THR A 146 -15.75 -7.26 5.29
N ALA A 147 -16.75 -7.24 4.44
CA ALA A 147 -17.88 -8.17 4.50
C ALA A 147 -17.51 -9.66 4.35
N ALA A 148 -16.24 -9.98 4.10
CA ALA A 148 -15.79 -11.33 3.84
C ALA A 148 -14.69 -11.85 4.78
N PHE A 149 -14.22 -11.07 5.75
CA PHE A 149 -13.33 -11.60 6.79
C PHE A 149 -14.14 -12.20 7.94
N ALA A 150 -13.70 -13.35 8.45
CA ALA A 150 -14.17 -13.81 9.74
C ALA A 150 -13.62 -12.85 10.81
N PRO A 151 -14.47 -12.27 11.67
CA PRO A 151 -14.00 -11.43 12.77
C PRO A 151 -13.28 -12.29 13.82
N GLY A 152 -12.41 -11.69 14.58
CA GLY A 152 -11.95 -12.25 15.84
C GLY A 152 -12.83 -11.80 17.01
N GLU A 153 -12.42 -12.18 18.20
CA GLU A 153 -13.05 -11.77 19.47
C GLU A 153 -12.02 -11.06 20.33
N TYR A 154 -12.46 -10.06 21.09
CA TYR A 154 -11.62 -9.43 22.09
C TYR A 154 -11.33 -10.43 23.24
N GLY A 155 -10.07 -10.51 23.64
CA GLY A 155 -9.67 -11.43 24.70
C GLY A 155 -9.41 -12.87 24.28
N ASP A 156 -9.43 -13.20 22.98
CA ASP A 156 -9.04 -14.53 22.49
C ASP A 156 -7.51 -14.73 22.41
N GLY A 157 -6.75 -13.66 22.62
CA GLY A 157 -5.30 -13.72 22.78
C GLY A 157 -4.89 -14.22 24.16
N SER A 158 -3.68 -14.79 24.25
CA SER A 158 -3.17 -15.40 25.50
C SER A 158 -2.99 -14.42 26.67
N ASP A 159 -2.95 -13.14 26.37
CA ASP A 159 -2.75 -12.03 27.32
C ASP A 159 -4.00 -11.15 27.50
N GLY A 160 -5.16 -11.58 26.99
CA GLY A 160 -6.40 -10.81 27.07
C GLY A 160 -6.53 -9.77 25.94
N THR A 161 -5.66 -9.82 24.94
CA THR A 161 -5.74 -8.98 23.75
C THR A 161 -6.41 -9.71 22.58
N VAL A 162 -6.53 -9.04 21.45
CA VAL A 162 -7.13 -9.64 20.25
C VAL A 162 -6.11 -10.54 19.54
N GLY A 163 -6.34 -11.87 19.52
CA GLY A 163 -5.39 -12.85 18.99
C GLY A 163 -5.48 -13.08 17.49
N ASN A 164 -6.59 -13.63 17.03
CA ASN A 164 -6.73 -14.15 15.65
C ASN A 164 -7.62 -13.29 14.74
N ALA A 165 -7.77 -12.02 15.05
CA ALA A 165 -8.57 -11.10 14.24
C ALA A 165 -7.80 -10.60 13.02
N PRO A 166 -8.49 -10.30 11.92
CA PRO A 166 -7.92 -9.51 10.85
C PRO A 166 -7.39 -8.17 11.38
N GLN A 167 -6.23 -7.75 10.89
CA GLN A 167 -5.52 -6.57 11.41
C GLN A 167 -5.28 -5.55 10.30
N ILE A 168 -5.39 -4.28 10.66
CA ILE A 168 -4.84 -3.16 9.90
C ILE A 168 -3.71 -2.55 10.74
N GLN A 169 -2.58 -2.28 10.10
CA GLN A 169 -1.46 -1.59 10.73
C GLN A 169 -1.13 -0.33 9.92
N VAL A 170 -1.35 0.80 10.52
CA VAL A 170 -1.10 2.12 9.92
C VAL A 170 0.21 2.67 10.48
N LEU A 171 1.14 3.02 9.60
CA LEU A 171 2.41 3.63 10.01
C LEU A 171 2.13 4.97 10.70
N ASN A 172 2.72 5.17 11.86
CA ASN A 172 2.58 6.41 12.61
C ASN A 172 3.19 7.60 11.85
N VAL A 173 2.65 8.78 12.08
CA VAL A 173 3.12 10.02 11.43
C VAL A 173 4.61 10.28 11.69
N SER A 174 5.13 9.84 12.83
CA SER A 174 6.56 9.91 13.14
C SER A 174 7.45 9.00 12.28
N GLY A 175 6.85 8.10 11.47
CA GLY A 175 7.57 7.08 10.74
C GLY A 175 8.11 5.93 11.62
N ILE A 176 7.83 5.93 12.90
CA ILE A 176 8.28 4.93 13.86
C ILE A 176 7.07 4.24 14.50
N GLY A 177 6.99 2.92 14.31
CA GLY A 177 5.91 2.09 14.84
C GLY A 177 4.60 2.21 14.07
N TYR A 178 3.63 1.44 14.50
CA TYR A 178 2.32 1.32 13.87
C TYR A 178 1.22 1.48 14.89
N THR A 179 0.10 2.07 14.47
CA THR A 179 -1.17 1.94 15.17
C THR A 179 -1.91 0.75 14.57
N MET A 180 -2.37 -0.15 15.42
CA MET A 180 -3.04 -1.39 15.02
C MET A 180 -4.53 -1.30 15.29
N TYR A 181 -5.32 -1.85 14.37
CA TYR A 181 -6.76 -2.00 14.49
C TYR A 181 -7.14 -3.42 14.15
N TYR A 182 -8.16 -3.94 14.81
CA TYR A 182 -8.61 -5.32 14.73
C TYR A 182 -10.08 -5.40 14.34
N TYR A 183 -10.41 -6.33 13.45
CA TYR A 183 -11.78 -6.58 13.05
C TYR A 183 -12.41 -7.62 13.94
N ILE A 184 -13.32 -7.21 14.82
CA ILE A 184 -13.89 -8.04 15.88
C ILE A 184 -15.42 -7.96 15.92
N SER A 185 -16.03 -8.96 16.54
CA SER A 185 -17.50 -9.09 16.64
C SER A 185 -18.08 -8.59 17.97
N ASP A 186 -17.25 -8.32 18.96
CA ASP A 186 -17.62 -8.03 20.34
C ASP A 186 -16.97 -6.75 20.88
N ALA A 187 -16.89 -5.73 20.02
CA ALA A 187 -16.32 -4.43 20.41
C ALA A 187 -17.24 -3.68 21.39
N TYR A 188 -16.64 -2.71 22.05
CA TYR A 188 -17.32 -1.80 22.96
C TYR A 188 -17.25 -0.36 22.46
N ASP A 189 -18.25 0.45 22.81
CA ASP A 189 -18.18 1.90 22.63
C ASP A 189 -17.41 2.58 23.79
N ALA A 190 -17.28 3.91 23.73
CA ALA A 190 -16.55 4.68 24.75
C ALA A 190 -17.22 4.67 26.13
N ASP A 191 -18.46 4.24 26.21
CA ASP A 191 -19.25 4.14 27.45
C ASP A 191 -19.35 2.68 27.95
N ASP A 192 -18.48 1.79 27.46
CA ASP A 192 -18.45 0.36 27.76
C ASP A 192 -19.72 -0.41 27.38
N ASN A 193 -20.51 0.10 26.44
CA ASN A 193 -21.63 -0.67 25.91
C ASN A 193 -21.17 -1.54 24.73
N PRO A 194 -21.70 -2.79 24.63
CA PRO A 194 -21.38 -3.65 23.50
C PRO A 194 -21.92 -3.05 22.18
N VAL A 195 -21.10 -3.06 21.16
CA VAL A 195 -21.45 -2.60 19.81
C VAL A 195 -21.98 -3.78 19.02
N GLU A 196 -23.18 -3.62 18.41
CA GLU A 196 -23.75 -4.66 17.57
C GLU A 196 -23.02 -4.76 16.22
N GLY A 197 -22.69 -6.00 15.84
CA GLY A 197 -22.06 -6.35 14.56
C GLY A 197 -20.53 -6.20 14.57
N ASN A 198 -19.95 -6.60 13.47
CA ASN A 198 -18.49 -6.59 13.31
C ASN A 198 -17.98 -5.19 12.97
N CYS A 199 -16.91 -4.78 13.64
CA CYS A 199 -16.30 -3.47 13.41
C CYS A 199 -14.78 -3.49 13.64
N TRP A 200 -14.12 -2.41 13.22
CA TRP A 200 -12.73 -2.16 13.57
C TRP A 200 -12.65 -1.52 14.95
N ALA A 201 -11.81 -2.10 15.78
CA ALA A 201 -11.56 -1.67 17.15
C ALA A 201 -10.05 -1.50 17.42
N ASP A 202 -9.72 -0.80 18.48
CA ASP A 202 -8.35 -0.71 18.98
C ASP A 202 -7.93 -2.02 19.70
N ASP A 203 -6.70 -2.07 20.19
CA ASP A 203 -6.14 -3.21 20.94
C ASP A 203 -6.81 -3.48 22.29
N ARG A 204 -7.66 -2.58 22.75
CA ARG A 204 -8.46 -2.71 23.96
C ARG A 204 -9.89 -3.14 23.68
N GLY A 205 -10.26 -3.35 22.41
CA GLY A 205 -11.59 -3.75 21.99
C GLY A 205 -12.59 -2.60 21.81
N TYR A 206 -12.14 -1.33 21.85
CA TYR A 206 -13.05 -0.20 21.66
C TYR A 206 -13.17 0.18 20.19
N ILE A 207 -14.40 0.41 19.75
CA ILE A 207 -14.66 0.83 18.36
C ILE A 207 -13.92 2.13 18.02
N VAL A 208 -13.25 2.15 16.88
CA VAL A 208 -12.51 3.32 16.41
C VAL A 208 -13.40 4.25 15.60
N SER A 209 -14.27 4.98 16.30
CA SER A 209 -15.17 5.96 15.72
C SER A 209 -14.38 7.16 15.17
N GLY A 210 -14.64 7.56 13.93
CA GLY A 210 -14.01 8.73 13.32
C GLY A 210 -12.55 8.57 12.90
N THR A 211 -11.94 7.40 13.11
CA THR A 211 -10.59 7.12 12.61
C THR A 211 -10.60 7.08 11.10
N GLN A 212 -9.71 7.87 10.51
CA GLN A 212 -9.55 7.98 9.07
C GLN A 212 -8.11 7.68 8.66
N ILE A 213 -7.97 6.91 7.57
CA ILE A 213 -6.70 6.76 6.88
C ILE A 213 -6.60 7.87 5.84
N PRO A 214 -5.59 8.73 5.91
CA PRO A 214 -5.43 9.85 4.98
C PRO A 214 -5.35 9.39 3.52
N VAL A 215 -5.70 10.31 2.64
CA VAL A 215 -5.48 10.16 1.19
C VAL A 215 -4.01 9.87 0.92
N GLY A 216 -3.72 8.87 0.08
CA GLY A 216 -2.35 8.50 -0.29
C GLY A 216 -1.60 7.65 0.72
N GLN A 217 -2.15 7.42 1.90
CA GLN A 217 -1.53 6.54 2.87
C GLN A 217 -1.88 5.09 2.58
N ALA A 218 -0.85 4.25 2.45
CA ALA A 218 -1.01 2.80 2.46
C ALA A 218 -0.86 2.26 3.89
N PHE A 219 -1.37 1.07 4.09
CA PHE A 219 -1.37 0.36 5.35
C PHE A 219 -1.23 -1.14 5.14
N TRP A 220 -0.78 -1.84 6.16
CA TRP A 220 -0.75 -3.29 6.16
C TRP A 220 -2.12 -3.86 6.50
N VAL A 221 -2.49 -4.92 5.79
CA VAL A 221 -3.64 -5.78 6.13
C VAL A 221 -3.13 -7.20 6.33
N LYS A 222 -3.51 -7.83 7.42
CA LYS A 222 -3.34 -9.25 7.68
C LYS A 222 -4.68 -9.85 8.05
N SER A 223 -5.03 -10.98 7.47
CA SER A 223 -6.19 -11.76 7.89
C SER A 223 -5.80 -13.21 8.06
N GLU A 224 -6.47 -13.92 8.97
CA GLU A 224 -6.24 -15.36 9.19
C GLU A 224 -6.99 -16.23 8.18
N SER A 225 -7.98 -15.67 7.49
CA SER A 225 -8.78 -16.34 6.46
C SER A 225 -8.74 -15.56 5.15
N THR A 226 -9.12 -16.22 4.05
CA THR A 226 -9.38 -15.52 2.79
C THR A 226 -10.58 -14.59 2.95
N GLY A 227 -10.47 -13.39 2.46
CA GLY A 227 -11.53 -12.38 2.53
C GLY A 227 -11.23 -11.20 1.62
N THR A 228 -12.16 -10.27 1.54
CA THR A 228 -12.05 -9.10 0.68
C THR A 228 -12.10 -7.82 1.51
N PHE A 229 -11.16 -6.93 1.28
CA PHE A 229 -11.19 -5.57 1.77
C PHE A 229 -11.89 -4.70 0.73
N THR A 230 -13.04 -4.15 1.08
CA THR A 230 -13.87 -3.39 0.15
C THR A 230 -13.77 -1.90 0.43
N PHE A 231 -13.43 -1.13 -0.59
CA PHE A 231 -13.50 0.32 -0.59
C PHE A 231 -14.76 0.76 -1.34
N SER A 232 -15.49 1.72 -0.77
CA SER A 232 -16.66 2.33 -1.42
C SER A 232 -16.60 3.85 -1.34
N LEU A 233 -17.06 4.52 -2.41
CA LEU A 233 -17.29 5.96 -2.43
C LEU A 233 -18.52 6.32 -1.62
#